data_c749c99191f29a36f6b18d4712750158
#
_entry.id   c749c99191f29a36f6b18d4712750158
#
_cell.length_a   1.000
_cell.length_b   1.000
_cell.length_c   1.000
_cell.angle_alpha   90.00
_cell.angle_beta   90.00
_cell.angle_gamma   90.00
#
_symmetry.space_group_name_H-M   'P 1'
#
loop_
_entity.id
_entity.type
_entity.pdbx_description
1 polymer ?
#
loop_
_entity_poly.entity_id
_entity_poly.type
_entity_poly.pdbx_seq_one_letter_code
_entity_poly.pdbx_strand_id
1 'polypeptide(L)'
;MPLLDSFCVDHVKMKAPGVRLAKSMKTPKGDDISVFDLRFCKPNEEILPEKGTHTLEHLFAGFMRNHLNGNGVEIIDISPMGCGTGFYMRVIGTPSEEAVKKAWLASMKDILEVKDQDKIPELNKFQCGTYKMHSLDEAHAIASKILAQGLVIINNDEIKLDVDAMGLKKH
;
A
#
# COMPACT_ATOMS: atom_id res chain seq x y z
N MET A 1 -10.96 -15.56 -18.87
CA MET A 1 -10.24 -14.33 -18.49
C MET A 1 -8.81 -14.73 -18.15
N PRO A 2 -7.79 -13.92 -18.50
CA PRO A 2 -6.42 -14.24 -18.12
C PRO A 2 -6.25 -14.21 -16.61
N LEU A 3 -5.42 -15.11 -16.07
CA LEU A 3 -5.05 -15.10 -14.66
C LEU A 3 -4.09 -13.93 -14.41
N LEU A 4 -4.43 -13.07 -13.48
CA LEU A 4 -3.62 -11.90 -13.13
C LEU A 4 -2.54 -12.28 -12.12
N ASP A 5 -1.37 -11.64 -12.20
CA ASP A 5 -0.24 -11.87 -11.28
C ASP A 5 -0.64 -11.74 -9.80
N SER A 6 -1.57 -10.81 -9.48
CA SER A 6 -2.10 -10.63 -8.13
C SER A 6 -2.90 -11.81 -7.59
N PHE A 7 -3.38 -12.71 -8.48
CA PHE A 7 -4.08 -13.94 -8.12
C PHE A 7 -3.17 -15.19 -8.12
N CYS A 8 -1.88 -14.99 -8.40
CA CYS A 8 -0.89 -16.08 -8.35
C CYS A 8 -0.12 -16.11 -7.02
N VAL A 9 -0.60 -15.42 -5.99
CA VAL A 9 0.01 -15.39 -4.65
C VAL A 9 -0.92 -16.01 -3.62
N ASP A 10 -0.34 -16.79 -2.71
CA ASP A 10 -1.04 -17.43 -1.60
C ASP A 10 -1.30 -16.41 -0.49
N HIS A 11 -2.53 -15.91 -0.43
CA HIS A 11 -2.95 -14.93 0.57
C HIS A 11 -3.01 -15.50 2.00
N VAL A 12 -3.08 -16.83 2.16
CA VAL A 12 -3.06 -17.47 3.48
C VAL A 12 -1.65 -17.42 4.09
N LYS A 13 -0.61 -17.59 3.25
CA LYS A 13 0.79 -17.49 3.68
C LYS A 13 1.31 -16.08 3.76
N MET A 14 0.60 -15.09 3.17
CA MET A 14 1.05 -13.71 3.14
C MET A 14 1.15 -13.13 4.54
N LYS A 15 2.35 -12.66 4.90
CA LYS A 15 2.61 -11.98 6.18
C LYS A 15 2.10 -10.53 6.12
N ALA A 16 1.68 -10.00 7.27
CA ALA A 16 1.27 -8.61 7.42
C ALA A 16 1.57 -8.12 8.85
N PRO A 17 1.86 -6.82 9.05
CA PRO A 17 2.04 -5.83 8.00
C PRO A 17 3.38 -5.97 7.27
N GLY A 18 3.41 -5.63 5.97
CA GLY A 18 4.63 -5.84 5.20
C GLY A 18 4.64 -5.21 3.80
N VAL A 19 5.85 -5.14 3.25
CA VAL A 19 6.16 -4.60 1.92
C VAL A 19 6.52 -5.76 1.00
N ARG A 20 5.99 -5.75 -0.20
CA ARG A 20 6.32 -6.69 -1.27
C ARG A 20 6.49 -5.97 -2.60
N LEU A 21 7.56 -6.23 -3.33
CA LEU A 21 7.65 -5.87 -4.74
C LEU A 21 6.74 -6.82 -5.54
N ALA A 22 5.56 -6.34 -5.90
CA ALA A 22 4.55 -7.15 -6.58
C ALA A 22 4.84 -7.32 -8.06
N LYS A 23 5.41 -6.28 -8.70
CA LYS A 23 5.70 -6.30 -10.14
C LYS A 23 6.79 -5.27 -10.48
N SER A 24 7.65 -5.63 -11.44
CA SER A 24 8.55 -4.70 -12.13
C SER A 24 8.32 -4.81 -13.63
N MET A 25 8.38 -3.67 -14.32
CA MET A 25 8.27 -3.62 -15.78
C MET A 25 9.00 -2.39 -16.32
N LYS A 26 9.27 -2.40 -17.62
CA LYS A 26 9.81 -1.22 -18.32
C LYS A 26 8.75 -0.60 -19.23
N THR A 27 8.76 0.72 -19.31
CA THR A 27 7.99 1.42 -20.34
C THR A 27 8.58 1.17 -21.74
N PRO A 28 7.85 1.45 -22.83
CA PRO A 28 8.42 1.39 -24.18
C PRO A 28 9.63 2.32 -24.39
N LYS A 29 9.79 3.35 -23.56
CA LYS A 29 10.94 4.27 -23.60
C LYS A 29 12.10 3.85 -22.68
N GLY A 30 11.93 2.78 -21.92
CA GLY A 30 12.97 2.19 -21.09
C GLY A 30 12.90 2.58 -19.60
N ASP A 31 11.96 3.42 -19.19
CA ASP A 31 11.82 3.77 -17.78
C ASP A 31 11.39 2.56 -16.95
N ASP A 32 11.94 2.42 -15.77
CA ASP A 32 11.55 1.38 -14.83
C ASP A 32 10.28 1.76 -14.07
N ILE A 33 9.33 0.84 -14.00
CA ILE A 33 8.11 0.96 -13.19
C ILE A 33 8.10 -0.18 -12.17
N SER A 34 7.91 0.17 -10.91
CA SER A 34 7.73 -0.79 -9.83
C SER A 34 6.34 -0.66 -9.21
N VAL A 35 5.74 -1.79 -8.88
CA VAL A 35 4.46 -1.86 -8.16
C VAL A 35 4.71 -2.57 -6.84
N PHE A 36 4.41 -1.89 -5.74
CA PHE A 36 4.50 -2.45 -4.40
C PHE A 36 3.13 -2.78 -3.84
N ASP A 37 3.03 -3.92 -3.19
CA ASP A 37 1.95 -4.32 -2.31
C ASP A 37 2.34 -3.89 -0.89
N LEU A 38 1.65 -2.90 -0.38
CA LEU A 38 1.77 -2.42 0.99
C LEU A 38 0.66 -3.07 1.80
N ARG A 39 0.96 -4.23 2.36
CA ARG A 39 -0.02 -5.05 3.07
C ARG A 39 -0.13 -4.61 4.51
N PHE A 40 -1.25 -4.00 4.90
CA PHE A 40 -1.49 -3.45 6.24
C PHE A 40 -1.97 -4.51 7.23
N CYS A 41 -2.83 -5.41 6.80
CA CYS A 41 -3.37 -6.45 7.66
C CYS A 41 -3.45 -7.81 6.96
N LYS A 42 -3.51 -8.86 7.77
CA LYS A 42 -3.51 -10.25 7.30
C LYS A 42 -4.73 -10.53 6.43
N PRO A 43 -4.54 -10.93 5.17
CA PRO A 43 -5.65 -11.28 4.30
C PRO A 43 -6.55 -12.37 4.89
N ASN A 44 -7.86 -12.23 4.70
CA ASN A 44 -8.91 -13.12 5.20
C ASN A 44 -9.09 -13.17 6.73
N GLU A 45 -8.27 -12.43 7.50
CA GLU A 45 -8.37 -12.36 8.96
C GLU A 45 -8.81 -10.97 9.42
N GLU A 46 -8.35 -9.91 8.75
CA GLU A 46 -8.64 -8.52 9.11
C GLU A 46 -8.89 -7.68 7.84
N ILE A 47 -9.66 -6.62 8.02
CA ILE A 47 -9.82 -5.55 7.02
C ILE A 47 -9.61 -4.20 7.70
N LEU A 48 -9.13 -3.22 6.94
CA LEU A 48 -9.02 -1.85 7.41
C LEU A 48 -10.40 -1.20 7.52
N PRO A 49 -10.65 -0.37 8.55
CA PRO A 49 -11.88 0.40 8.64
C PRO A 49 -11.98 1.40 7.49
N GLU A 50 -13.17 1.53 6.91
CA GLU A 50 -13.39 2.26 5.66
C GLU A 50 -13.01 3.74 5.75
N LYS A 51 -13.45 4.44 6.82
CA LYS A 51 -13.14 5.86 7.03
C LYS A 51 -11.66 6.10 7.31
N GLY A 52 -11.03 5.21 8.07
CA GLY A 52 -9.58 5.25 8.32
C GLY A 52 -8.77 5.01 7.06
N THR A 53 -9.20 4.07 6.21
CA THR A 53 -8.57 3.79 4.92
C THR A 53 -8.64 5.00 3.99
N HIS A 54 -9.79 5.66 3.90
CA HIS A 54 -9.96 6.87 3.10
C HIS A 54 -9.10 8.03 3.62
N THR A 55 -9.02 8.18 4.95
CA THR A 55 -8.14 9.18 5.57
C THR A 55 -6.66 8.89 5.29
N LEU A 56 -6.26 7.61 5.35
CA LEU A 56 -4.91 7.18 4.96
C LEU A 56 -4.62 7.45 3.48
N GLU A 57 -5.59 7.26 2.58
CA GLU A 57 -5.41 7.59 1.17
C GLU A 57 -4.95 9.05 1.00
N HIS A 58 -5.59 10.00 1.68
CA HIS A 58 -5.22 11.41 1.63
C HIS A 58 -3.88 11.73 2.33
N LEU A 59 -3.64 11.21 3.53
CA LEU A 59 -2.45 11.51 4.31
C LEU A 59 -1.23 10.71 3.87
N PHE A 60 -1.39 9.39 3.75
CA PHE A 60 -0.29 8.47 3.47
C PHE A 60 0.30 8.69 2.08
N ALA A 61 -0.54 8.97 1.08
CA ALA A 61 -0.07 9.27 -0.26
C ALA A 61 0.83 10.52 -0.32
N GLY A 62 0.53 11.54 0.48
CA GLY A 62 1.36 12.74 0.61
C GLY A 62 2.67 12.48 1.35
N PHE A 63 2.58 11.89 2.53
CA PHE A 63 3.77 11.62 3.36
C PHE A 63 4.73 10.62 2.73
N MET A 64 4.23 9.59 2.06
CA MET A 64 5.10 8.67 1.31
C MET A 64 5.92 9.40 0.23
N ARG A 65 5.33 10.37 -0.48
CA ARG A 65 6.07 11.20 -1.44
C ARG A 65 7.16 12.02 -0.79
N ASN A 66 6.90 12.57 0.40
CA ASN A 66 7.92 13.33 1.14
C ASN A 66 9.12 12.48 1.53
N HIS A 67 8.92 11.18 1.78
CA HIS A 67 9.97 10.29 2.26
C HIS A 67 10.63 9.43 1.18
N LEU A 68 10.00 9.26 0.02
CA LEU A 68 10.49 8.33 -1.00
C LEU A 68 10.82 8.98 -2.35
N ASN A 69 10.15 10.08 -2.73
CA ASN A 69 10.43 10.74 -4.01
C ASN A 69 11.84 11.37 -4.01
N GLY A 70 12.47 11.32 -5.16
CA GLY A 70 13.84 11.81 -5.39
C GLY A 70 14.79 10.70 -5.83
N ASN A 71 16.00 11.07 -6.22
CA ASN A 71 17.04 10.12 -6.67
C ASN A 71 16.55 9.12 -7.75
N GLY A 72 15.73 9.59 -8.69
CA GLY A 72 15.19 8.74 -9.76
C GLY A 72 13.96 7.92 -9.37
N VAL A 73 13.38 8.18 -8.20
CA VAL A 73 12.12 7.58 -7.75
C VAL A 73 11.02 8.63 -7.72
N GLU A 74 9.88 8.31 -8.31
CA GLU A 74 8.67 9.14 -8.25
C GLU A 74 7.43 8.27 -8.05
N ILE A 75 6.68 8.52 -7.01
CA ILE A 75 5.41 7.84 -6.73
C ILE A 75 4.36 8.37 -7.71
N ILE A 76 3.85 7.49 -8.56
CA ILE A 76 2.75 7.77 -9.48
C ILE A 76 1.44 7.81 -8.69
N ASP A 77 1.19 6.76 -7.91
CA ASP A 77 -0.07 6.55 -7.21
C ASP A 77 0.08 5.65 -5.99
N ILE A 78 -0.73 5.91 -4.97
CA ILE A 78 -0.97 5.02 -3.82
C ILE A 78 -2.47 4.94 -3.64
N SER A 79 -3.04 3.76 -3.84
CA SER A 79 -4.49 3.56 -3.80
C SER A 79 -4.86 2.34 -2.98
N PRO A 80 -5.98 2.40 -2.22
CA PRO A 80 -6.43 1.27 -1.42
C PRO A 80 -6.80 0.08 -2.30
N MET A 81 -6.56 -1.11 -1.78
CA MET A 81 -7.02 -2.36 -2.40
C MET A 81 -8.50 -2.57 -2.14
N GLY A 82 -9.25 -3.02 -3.14
CA GLY A 82 -10.67 -3.33 -3.00
C GLY A 82 -11.00 -4.40 -1.96
N CYS A 83 -10.02 -5.23 -1.56
CA CYS A 83 -10.18 -6.20 -0.48
C CYS A 83 -10.03 -5.60 0.94
N GLY A 84 -9.69 -4.30 1.05
CA GLY A 84 -9.55 -3.61 2.33
C GLY A 84 -8.37 -4.04 3.20
N THR A 85 -7.35 -4.72 2.63
CA THR A 85 -6.24 -5.26 3.41
C THR A 85 -4.92 -4.51 3.23
N GLY A 86 -4.89 -3.46 2.43
CA GLY A 86 -3.69 -2.67 2.17
C GLY A 86 -3.83 -1.72 0.99
N PHE A 87 -2.69 -1.27 0.49
CA PHE A 87 -2.58 -0.34 -0.62
C PHE A 87 -1.65 -0.88 -1.70
N TYR A 88 -1.92 -0.53 -2.95
CA TYR A 88 -0.93 -0.61 -4.00
C TYR A 88 -0.22 0.74 -4.16
N MET A 89 1.10 0.71 -4.28
CA MET A 89 1.91 1.86 -4.63
C MET A 89 2.60 1.59 -5.96
N ARG A 90 2.48 2.53 -6.88
CA ARG A 90 3.11 2.49 -8.21
C ARG A 90 4.13 3.61 -8.29
N VAL A 91 5.34 3.27 -8.73
CA VAL A 91 6.44 4.24 -8.80
C VAL A 91 7.20 4.14 -10.12
N ILE A 92 7.71 5.26 -10.61
CA ILE A 92 8.80 5.31 -11.57
C ILE A 92 10.09 5.07 -10.79
N GLY A 93 10.96 4.22 -11.32
CA GLY A 93 12.22 3.83 -10.67
C GLY A 93 12.12 2.49 -9.93
N THR A 94 13.21 2.14 -9.27
CA THR A 94 13.40 0.85 -8.60
C THR A 94 13.86 1.02 -7.14
N PRO A 95 13.05 1.67 -6.27
CA PRO A 95 13.41 1.74 -4.86
C PRO A 95 13.46 0.33 -4.25
N SER A 96 14.38 0.10 -3.33
CA SER A 96 14.42 -1.16 -2.60
C SER A 96 13.21 -1.28 -1.66
N GLU A 97 12.80 -2.51 -1.34
CA GLU A 97 11.73 -2.77 -0.38
C GLU A 97 12.07 -2.20 1.01
N GLU A 98 13.36 -2.18 1.39
CA GLU A 98 13.80 -1.54 2.64
C GLU A 98 13.64 0.00 2.60
N ALA A 99 13.89 0.64 1.46
CA ALA A 99 13.62 2.07 1.30
C ALA A 99 12.12 2.39 1.42
N VAL A 100 11.28 1.58 0.77
CA VAL A 100 9.81 1.68 0.87
C VAL A 100 9.34 1.46 2.31
N LYS A 101 9.84 0.44 2.99
CA LYS A 101 9.56 0.15 4.40
C LYS A 101 9.90 1.33 5.30
N LYS A 102 11.10 1.92 5.12
CA LYS A 102 11.55 3.08 5.88
C LYS A 102 10.65 4.30 5.66
N ALA A 103 10.30 4.59 4.41
CA ALA A 103 9.39 5.67 4.05
C ALA A 103 7.99 5.46 4.65
N TRP A 104 7.48 4.23 4.62
CA TRP A 104 6.19 3.90 5.22
C TRP A 104 6.19 4.11 6.73
N LEU A 105 7.18 3.60 7.47
CA LEU A 105 7.27 3.82 8.91
C LEU A 105 7.40 5.31 9.28
N ALA A 106 8.13 6.10 8.49
CA ALA A 106 8.21 7.55 8.67
C ALA A 106 6.85 8.21 8.43
N SER A 107 6.15 7.84 7.36
CA SER A 107 4.80 8.34 7.06
C SER A 107 3.79 8.03 8.19
N MET A 108 3.87 6.86 8.82
CA MET A 108 3.00 6.53 9.95
C MET A 108 3.26 7.45 11.16
N LYS A 109 4.50 7.85 11.40
CA LYS A 109 4.84 8.84 12.44
C LYS A 109 4.25 10.21 12.11
N ASP A 110 4.40 10.66 10.86
CA ASP A 110 3.84 11.93 10.41
C ASP A 110 2.30 11.97 10.53
N ILE A 111 1.64 10.86 10.24
CA ILE A 111 0.18 10.73 10.41
C ILE A 111 -0.22 10.97 11.88
N LEU A 112 0.53 10.44 12.85
CA LEU A 112 0.25 10.65 14.27
C LEU A 112 0.46 12.12 14.72
N GLU A 113 1.22 12.90 13.96
CA GLU A 113 1.40 14.33 14.23
C GLU A 113 0.26 15.20 13.70
N VAL A 114 -0.59 14.70 12.82
CA VAL A 114 -1.81 15.40 12.38
C VAL A 114 -2.81 15.40 13.54
N LYS A 115 -3.10 16.57 14.13
CA LYS A 115 -3.93 16.66 15.34
C LYS A 115 -5.40 16.96 15.07
N ASP A 116 -5.69 17.58 13.95
CA ASP A 116 -7.03 18.03 13.59
C ASP A 116 -7.50 17.40 12.30
N GLN A 117 -8.74 16.95 12.25
CA GLN A 117 -9.34 16.38 11.04
C GLN A 117 -9.36 17.38 9.88
N ASP A 118 -9.51 18.68 10.16
CA ASP A 118 -9.49 19.75 9.15
C ASP A 118 -8.10 19.94 8.49
N LYS A 119 -7.06 19.27 9.02
CA LYS A 119 -5.71 19.24 8.42
C LYS A 119 -5.51 18.09 7.43
N ILE A 120 -6.50 17.22 7.27
CA ILE A 120 -6.48 16.21 6.21
C ILE A 120 -6.55 16.96 4.86
N PRO A 121 -5.62 16.73 3.93
CA PRO A 121 -5.61 17.39 2.62
C PRO A 121 -6.91 17.12 1.85
N GLU A 122 -7.32 18.10 1.06
CA GLU A 122 -8.44 17.99 0.11
C GLU A 122 -9.79 17.59 0.73
N LEU A 123 -9.99 17.82 2.03
CA LEU A 123 -11.20 17.46 2.78
C LEU A 123 -12.36 18.41 2.45
N ASN A 124 -12.78 18.43 1.20
CA ASN A 124 -13.88 19.25 0.73
C ASN A 124 -14.60 18.62 -0.48
N LYS A 125 -15.82 19.08 -0.75
CA LYS A 125 -16.69 18.54 -1.80
C LYS A 125 -16.18 18.68 -3.24
N PHE A 126 -15.17 19.51 -3.46
CA PHE A 126 -14.65 19.78 -4.81
C PHE A 126 -13.50 18.84 -5.16
N GLN A 127 -12.73 18.39 -4.17
CA GLN A 127 -11.51 17.61 -4.36
C GLN A 127 -11.68 16.15 -3.93
N CYS A 128 -12.61 15.86 -3.01
CA CYS A 128 -12.88 14.52 -2.52
C CYS A 128 -14.29 14.05 -2.90
N GLY A 129 -14.39 12.84 -3.42
CA GLY A 129 -15.66 12.24 -3.82
C GLY A 129 -16.62 11.97 -2.66
N THR A 130 -16.09 11.78 -1.45
CA THR A 130 -16.86 11.48 -0.24
C THR A 130 -16.25 12.16 0.99
N TYR A 131 -16.05 13.47 0.93
CA TYR A 131 -15.31 14.26 1.92
C TYR A 131 -15.81 14.15 3.38
N LYS A 132 -17.02 13.63 3.60
CA LYS A 132 -17.57 13.36 4.93
C LYS A 132 -17.21 11.98 5.50
N MET A 133 -16.64 11.10 4.68
CA MET A 133 -16.31 9.74 5.05
C MET A 133 -14.83 9.64 5.44
N HIS A 134 -14.46 10.37 6.50
CA HIS A 134 -13.10 10.37 7.06
C HIS A 134 -13.13 10.14 8.57
N SER A 135 -12.04 9.59 9.10
CA SER A 135 -11.81 9.44 10.53
C SER A 135 -10.30 9.50 10.83
N LEU A 136 -9.86 10.60 11.42
CA LEU A 136 -8.48 10.76 11.85
C LEU A 136 -8.15 9.77 12.98
N ASP A 137 -9.09 9.50 13.89
CA ASP A 137 -8.91 8.54 14.98
C ASP A 137 -8.64 7.12 14.46
N GLU A 138 -9.38 6.68 13.42
CA GLU A 138 -9.15 5.38 12.78
C GLU A 138 -7.79 5.35 12.06
N ALA A 139 -7.40 6.43 11.37
CA ALA A 139 -6.10 6.53 10.74
C ALA A 139 -4.95 6.49 11.77
N HIS A 140 -5.11 7.17 12.92
CA HIS A 140 -4.17 7.11 14.04
C HIS A 140 -4.08 5.69 14.65
N ALA A 141 -5.21 5.02 14.81
CA ALA A 141 -5.21 3.63 15.31
C ALA A 141 -4.45 2.69 14.37
N ILE A 142 -4.66 2.83 13.04
CA ILE A 142 -3.94 2.05 12.04
C ILE A 142 -2.43 2.38 12.09
N ALA A 143 -2.06 3.66 12.09
CA ALA A 143 -0.67 4.09 12.14
C ALA A 143 0.05 3.58 13.40
N SER A 144 -0.60 3.70 14.56
CA SER A 144 -0.07 3.19 15.84
C SER A 144 0.13 1.69 15.82
N LYS A 145 -0.83 0.94 15.25
CA LYS A 145 -0.72 -0.53 15.10
C LYS A 145 0.47 -0.92 14.22
N ILE A 146 0.65 -0.25 13.07
CA ILE A 146 1.78 -0.50 12.15
C ILE A 146 3.12 -0.22 12.86
N LEU A 147 3.24 0.90 13.58
CA LEU A 147 4.47 1.24 14.30
C LEU A 147 4.78 0.26 15.43
N ALA A 148 3.77 -0.24 16.13
CA ALA A 148 3.94 -1.21 17.21
C ALA A 148 4.35 -2.59 16.69
N GLN A 149 3.80 -3.03 15.57
CA GLN A 149 4.10 -4.34 14.97
C GLN A 149 5.40 -4.33 14.14
N GLY A 150 5.79 -3.17 13.60
CA GLY A 150 6.82 -3.07 12.59
C GLY A 150 6.37 -3.63 11.24
N LEU A 151 7.27 -3.62 10.25
CA LEU A 151 7.00 -4.10 8.90
C LEU A 151 7.98 -5.21 8.52
N VAL A 152 7.50 -6.24 7.84
CA VAL A 152 8.33 -7.29 7.24
C VAL A 152 8.49 -7.05 5.73
N ILE A 153 9.56 -7.58 5.15
CA ILE A 153 9.66 -7.76 3.71
C ILE A 153 9.03 -9.11 3.36
N ILE A 154 8.08 -9.11 2.43
CA ILE A 154 7.35 -10.31 2.03
C ILE A 154 8.06 -10.94 0.84
N ASN A 155 8.62 -12.12 1.05
CA ASN A 155 9.31 -12.86 -0.01
C ASN A 155 8.29 -13.48 -0.97
N ASN A 156 8.42 -13.17 -2.27
CA ASN A 156 7.54 -13.70 -3.32
C ASN A 156 7.61 -15.23 -3.44
N ASP A 157 8.78 -15.85 -3.21
CA ASP A 157 8.93 -17.30 -3.32
C ASP A 157 8.19 -18.05 -2.21
N GLU A 158 8.06 -17.45 -1.02
CA GLU A 158 7.34 -18.05 0.11
C GLU A 158 5.82 -18.08 -0.09
N ILE A 159 5.29 -17.16 -0.91
CA ILE A 159 3.85 -16.98 -1.14
C ILE A 159 3.43 -17.33 -2.57
N LYS A 160 4.30 -17.93 -3.37
CA LYS A 160 3.96 -18.36 -4.72
C LYS A 160 2.91 -19.45 -4.68
N LEU A 161 1.83 -19.25 -5.42
CA LEU A 161 0.76 -20.23 -5.56
C LEU A 161 1.12 -21.23 -6.66
N ASP A 162 0.97 -22.51 -6.39
CA ASP A 162 1.04 -23.54 -7.43
C ASP A 162 -0.30 -23.59 -8.18
N VAL A 163 -0.40 -22.74 -9.19
CA VAL A 163 -1.63 -22.58 -10.00
C VAL A 163 -1.98 -23.83 -10.80
N ASP A 164 -0.96 -24.64 -11.15
CA ASP A 164 -1.17 -25.87 -11.92
C ASP A 164 -1.74 -26.96 -11.00
N ALA A 165 -1.24 -27.10 -9.77
CA ALA A 165 -1.79 -28.00 -8.75
C ALA A 165 -3.22 -27.65 -8.35
N MET A 166 -3.61 -26.37 -8.45
CA MET A 166 -4.96 -25.90 -8.17
C MET A 166 -5.90 -25.97 -9.39
N GLY A 167 -5.42 -26.45 -10.54
CA GLY A 167 -6.21 -26.49 -11.78
C GLY A 167 -6.56 -25.12 -12.36
N LEU A 168 -5.87 -24.05 -11.94
CA LEU A 168 -6.04 -22.70 -12.45
C LEU A 168 -5.22 -22.52 -13.72
N LYS A 169 -5.90 -22.36 -14.87
CA LYS A 169 -5.21 -22.19 -16.16
C LYS A 169 -4.65 -20.77 -16.29
N LYS A 170 -3.36 -20.66 -16.53
CA LYS A 170 -2.77 -19.47 -17.17
C LYS A 170 -3.24 -19.44 -18.62
N HIS A 171 -3.94 -18.39 -19.01
CA HIS A 171 -4.33 -18.14 -20.40
C HIS A 171 -3.35 -17.17 -21.03
#